data_bda4b0350e3d762883fe0ac3df8c236d
#
_entry.id   bda4b0350e3d762883fe0ac3df8c236d
#
_cell.length_a   1.000
_cell.length_b   1.000
_cell.length_c   1.000
_cell.angle_alpha   90.00
_cell.angle_beta   90.00
_cell.angle_gamma   90.00
#
_symmetry.space_group_name_H-M   'P 1'
#
loop_
_entity.id
_entity.type
_entity.pdbx_description
1 polymer ?
#
loop_
_entity_poly.entity_id
_entity_poly.type
_entity_poly.pdbx_seq_one_letter_code
_entity_poly.pdbx_strand_id
1 'polypeptide(L)'
;KRDGIKPGRFILETKDNGATWTERPFAGKPFEYINRNTGKRETTVSGTHGSSAGIQLIRGPHAGRLLCPSRYAIGKYTSFDQLKDYSYNNTLYSDDHGQT
;
A
#
# COMPACT_ATOMS: atom_id res chain seq x y z
N LYS A 1 -18.56 -10.96 -4.72
CA LYS A 1 -17.89 -11.45 -3.52
C LYS A 1 -17.80 -12.96 -3.57
N ARG A 2 -16.61 -13.50 -3.47
CA ARG A 2 -16.40 -14.95 -3.49
C ARG A 2 -16.52 -15.51 -2.08
N ASP A 3 -17.13 -16.67 -1.98
CA ASP A 3 -17.23 -17.37 -0.69
C ASP A 3 -15.82 -17.77 -0.22
N GLY A 4 -15.59 -17.63 1.08
CA GLY A 4 -14.31 -18.00 1.69
C GLY A 4 -13.18 -16.99 1.55
N ILE A 5 -13.39 -15.88 0.86
CA ILE A 5 -12.38 -14.83 0.74
C ILE A 5 -12.69 -13.74 1.78
N LYS A 6 -11.72 -13.51 2.67
CA LYS A 6 -11.82 -12.44 3.64
C LYS A 6 -11.41 -11.11 2.99
N PRO A 7 -12.16 -10.04 3.24
CA PRO A 7 -11.72 -8.72 2.81
C PRO A 7 -10.46 -8.31 3.58
N GLY A 8 -9.56 -7.58 2.91
CA GLY A 8 -8.36 -7.09 3.54
C GLY A 8 -7.17 -7.14 2.62
N ARG A 9 -6.03 -6.75 3.15
CA ARG A 9 -4.75 -6.75 2.45
C ARG A 9 -3.84 -7.76 3.13
N PHE A 10 -3.07 -8.47 2.31
CA PHE A 10 -2.23 -9.56 2.79
C PHE A 10 -0.88 -9.51 2.09
N ILE A 11 0.14 -9.99 2.77
CA ILE A 11 1.44 -10.25 2.19
C ILE A 11 1.59 -11.76 2.05
N LEU A 12 1.90 -12.19 0.84
CA LEU A 12 2.22 -13.58 0.56
C LEU A 12 3.73 -13.71 0.41
N GLU A 13 4.31 -14.68 1.09
CA GLU A 13 5.75 -14.91 1.06
C GLU A 13 6.05 -16.36 0.75
N THR A 14 7.03 -16.58 -0.11
CA THR A 14 7.57 -17.91 -0.39
C THR A 14 9.06 -17.93 -0.12
N LYS A 15 9.55 -19.03 0.41
CA LYS A 15 10.99 -19.26 0.64
C LYS A 15 11.51 -20.44 -0.18
N ASP A 16 10.66 -21.04 -1.02
CA ASP A 16 10.98 -22.25 -1.80
C ASP A 16 10.57 -22.09 -3.26
N ASN A 17 10.77 -20.91 -3.80
CA ASN A 17 10.51 -20.58 -5.21
C ASN A 17 9.06 -20.82 -5.63
N GLY A 18 8.12 -20.57 -4.73
CA GLY A 18 6.71 -20.64 -5.05
C GLY A 18 6.05 -21.99 -4.79
N ALA A 19 6.78 -22.97 -4.24
CA ALA A 19 6.21 -24.26 -3.90
C ALA A 19 5.24 -24.16 -2.73
N THR A 20 5.59 -23.40 -1.70
CA THR A 20 4.70 -23.11 -0.59
C THR A 20 4.68 -21.61 -0.29
N TRP A 21 3.58 -21.13 0.28
CA TRP A 21 3.36 -19.73 0.56
C TRP A 21 2.86 -19.54 1.99
N THR A 22 3.34 -18.51 2.62
CA THR A 22 2.76 -18.03 3.88
C THR A 22 2.01 -16.75 3.63
N GLU A 23 0.90 -16.58 4.34
CA GLU A 23 0.05 -15.42 4.23
C GLU A 23 0.00 -14.72 5.58
N ARG A 24 0.14 -13.41 5.56
CA ARG A 24 -0.04 -12.62 6.77
C ARG A 24 -0.79 -11.33 6.45
N PRO A 25 -1.63 -10.88 7.37
CA PRO A 25 -2.38 -9.65 7.15
C PRO A 25 -1.44 -8.45 7.10
N PHE A 26 -1.83 -7.47 6.31
CA PHE A 26 -1.11 -6.21 6.19
C PHE A 26 -2.06 -5.08 6.55
N ALA A 27 -1.78 -4.40 7.64
CA ALA A 27 -2.52 -3.21 8.06
C ALA A 27 -1.62 -1.99 7.91
N GLY A 28 -2.02 -1.05 7.09
CA GLY A 28 -1.28 0.19 6.93
C GLY A 28 -1.32 1.02 8.21
N LYS A 29 -0.28 1.81 8.44
CA LYS A 29 -0.27 2.78 9.52
C LYS A 29 -0.94 4.07 9.08
N PRO A 30 -1.59 4.80 9.99
CA PRO A 30 -2.14 6.12 9.66
C PRO A 30 -1.03 7.04 9.13
N PHE A 31 -1.36 7.83 8.13
CA PHE A 31 -0.45 8.85 7.62
C PHE A 31 -1.23 10.11 7.29
N GLU A 32 -0.52 11.24 7.27
CA GLU A 32 -1.08 12.53 6.94
C GLU A 32 -0.90 12.85 5.46
N TYR A 33 -1.87 13.55 4.91
CA TYR A 33 -1.81 14.05 3.55
C TYR A 33 -2.52 15.40 3.48
N ILE A 34 -2.26 16.15 2.43
CA ILE A 34 -2.98 17.40 2.17
C ILE A 34 -4.06 17.10 1.15
N ASN A 35 -5.32 17.29 1.53
CA ASN A 35 -6.44 17.11 0.64
C ASN A 35 -6.44 18.23 -0.39
N ARG A 36 -6.25 17.89 -1.67
CA ARG A 36 -6.16 18.88 -2.74
C ARG A 36 -7.44 19.69 -2.93
N ASN A 37 -8.56 19.10 -2.57
CA ASN A 37 -9.86 19.73 -2.78
C ASN A 37 -10.21 20.73 -1.68
N THR A 38 -9.67 20.55 -0.48
CA THR A 38 -9.95 21.42 0.66
C THR A 38 -8.73 22.22 1.13
N GLY A 39 -7.53 21.78 0.74
CA GLY A 39 -6.29 22.36 1.23
C GLY A 39 -5.95 22.02 2.67
N LYS A 40 -6.74 21.18 3.30
CA LYS A 40 -6.56 20.82 4.71
C LYS A 40 -5.71 19.57 4.85
N ARG A 41 -5.00 19.49 5.99
CA ARG A 41 -4.26 18.31 6.39
C ARG A 41 -5.21 17.32 7.03
N GLU A 42 -5.22 16.09 6.54
CA GLU A 42 -6.10 15.03 7.02
C GLU A 42 -5.29 13.75 7.21
N THR A 43 -5.86 12.78 7.93
CA THR A 43 -5.22 11.51 8.22
C THR A 43 -6.01 10.37 7.58
N THR A 44 -5.31 9.39 7.03
CA THR A 44 -5.93 8.20 6.44
C THR A 44 -5.06 6.98 6.67
N VAL A 45 -5.67 5.82 6.59
CA VAL A 45 -4.98 4.53 6.55
C VAL A 45 -5.18 3.84 5.19
N SER A 46 -5.87 4.50 4.30
CA SER A 46 -6.22 3.95 3.00
C SER A 46 -5.00 3.86 2.09
N GLY A 47 -4.96 2.83 1.27
CA GLY A 47 -3.90 2.66 0.28
C GLY A 47 -3.93 1.26 -0.30
N THR A 48 -3.53 1.14 -1.54
CA THR A 48 -3.40 -0.14 -2.22
C THR A 48 -2.05 -0.21 -2.91
N HIS A 49 -1.57 -1.43 -3.07
CA HIS A 49 -0.36 -1.67 -3.85
C HIS A 49 -0.57 -1.21 -5.30
N GLY A 50 0.44 -0.57 -5.87
CA GLY A 50 0.46 -0.26 -7.29
C GLY A 50 0.70 -1.51 -8.12
N SER A 51 0.58 -1.37 -9.44
CA SER A 51 0.72 -2.49 -10.36
C SER A 51 2.16 -2.89 -10.65
N SER A 52 3.13 -2.16 -10.10
CA SER A 52 4.56 -2.40 -10.32
C SER A 52 5.17 -3.22 -9.19
N ALA A 53 6.31 -3.85 -9.49
CA ALA A 53 7.08 -4.54 -8.48
C ALA A 53 7.71 -3.55 -7.49
N GLY A 54 7.88 -3.99 -6.25
CA GLY A 54 8.68 -3.26 -5.28
C GLY A 54 10.17 -3.50 -5.47
N ILE A 55 10.98 -2.75 -4.74
CA ILE A 55 12.42 -2.91 -4.73
C ILE A 55 12.93 -3.00 -3.30
N GLN A 56 14.14 -3.52 -3.15
CA GLN A 56 14.86 -3.46 -1.89
C GLN A 56 16.10 -2.60 -2.06
N LEU A 57 16.30 -1.65 -1.17
CA LEU A 57 17.48 -0.79 -1.20
C LEU A 57 18.70 -1.61 -0.77
N ILE A 58 19.77 -1.51 -1.53
CA ILE A 58 21.01 -2.25 -1.27
C ILE A 58 22.15 -1.34 -0.80
N ARG A 59 21.97 -0.04 -0.83
CA ARG A 59 22.98 0.95 -0.45
C ARG A 59 22.38 2.07 0.38
N GLY A 60 23.26 2.81 1.06
CA GLY A 60 22.87 3.98 1.82
C GLY A 60 22.42 3.66 3.24
N PRO A 61 21.98 4.69 3.98
CA PRO A 61 21.63 4.53 5.40
C PRO A 61 20.40 3.64 5.64
N HIS A 62 19.62 3.38 4.60
CA HIS A 62 18.43 2.54 4.69
C HIS A 62 18.55 1.25 3.88
N ALA A 63 19.78 0.74 3.71
CA ALA A 63 19.98 -0.54 3.04
C ALA A 63 19.15 -1.64 3.70
N GLY A 64 18.49 -2.45 2.88
CA GLY A 64 17.56 -3.49 3.36
C GLY A 64 16.11 -3.04 3.37
N ARG A 65 15.85 -1.75 3.26
CA ARG A 65 14.47 -1.22 3.22
C ARG A 65 13.74 -1.71 1.99
N LEU A 66 12.54 -2.21 2.18
CA LEU A 66 11.63 -2.56 1.08
C LEU A 66 10.80 -1.32 0.71
N LEU A 67 10.68 -1.04 -0.57
CA LEU A 67 9.87 0.04 -1.10
C LEU A 67 8.82 -0.53 -2.05
N CYS A 68 7.60 -0.07 -1.92
CA CYS A 68 6.49 -0.52 -2.75
C CYS A 68 5.67 0.67 -3.20
N PRO A 69 5.50 0.87 -4.53
CA PRO A 69 4.61 1.92 -5.00
C PRO A 69 3.19 1.66 -4.54
N SER A 70 2.50 2.71 -4.20
CA SER A 70 1.14 2.61 -3.69
C SER A 70 0.33 3.80 -4.18
N ARG A 71 -0.96 3.66 -4.12
CA ARG A 71 -1.90 4.75 -4.38
C ARG A 71 -3.09 4.62 -3.46
N TYR A 72 -3.76 5.73 -3.24
CA TYR A 72 -4.97 5.75 -2.45
C TYR A 72 -5.95 6.77 -3.04
N ALA A 73 -7.23 6.50 -2.82
CA ALA A 73 -8.30 7.40 -3.20
C ALA A 73 -9.05 7.78 -1.94
N ILE A 74 -9.37 9.05 -1.81
CA ILE A 74 -9.98 9.60 -0.62
C ILE A 74 -11.22 10.37 -1.02
N GLY A 75 -12.24 10.29 -0.16
CA GLY A 75 -13.48 11.00 -0.38
C GLY A 75 -14.50 10.16 -1.14
N LYS A 76 -15.56 10.80 -1.52
CA LYS A 76 -16.66 10.16 -2.24
C LYS A 76 -16.61 10.57 -3.70
N TYR A 77 -16.56 9.59 -4.57
CA TYR A 77 -16.65 9.82 -6.00
C TYR A 77 -17.67 8.84 -6.57
N THR A 78 -18.40 9.28 -7.57
CA THR A 78 -19.49 8.51 -8.18
C THR A 78 -19.17 8.01 -9.57
N SER A 79 -18.07 8.47 -10.16
CA SER A 79 -17.65 8.05 -11.50
C SER A 79 -16.14 7.90 -11.56
N PHE A 80 -15.71 7.11 -12.54
CA PHE A 80 -14.28 6.90 -12.78
C PHE A 80 -13.57 8.22 -13.16
N ASP A 81 -14.27 9.14 -13.82
CA ASP A 81 -13.68 10.43 -14.20
C ASP A 81 -13.34 11.28 -12.97
N GLN A 82 -14.08 11.14 -11.90
CA GLN A 82 -13.80 11.87 -10.66
C GLN A 82 -12.62 11.30 -9.89
N LEU A 83 -12.24 10.07 -10.16
CA LEU A 83 -11.17 9.39 -9.42
C LEU A 83 -9.86 10.18 -9.46
N LYS A 84 -9.58 10.86 -10.57
CA LYS A 84 -8.38 11.69 -10.71
C LYS A 84 -8.29 12.80 -9.66
N ASP A 85 -9.44 13.30 -9.20
CA ASP A 85 -9.49 14.39 -8.23
C ASP A 85 -9.34 13.89 -6.80
N TYR A 86 -9.46 12.57 -6.58
CA TYR A 86 -9.42 11.93 -5.27
C TYR A 86 -8.29 10.93 -5.14
N SER A 87 -7.49 10.73 -6.20
CA SER A 87 -6.40 9.77 -6.20
C SER A 87 -5.08 10.41 -5.84
N TYR A 88 -4.28 9.72 -5.06
CA TYR A 88 -2.96 10.15 -4.61
C TYR A 88 -1.99 8.99 -4.76
N ASN A 89 -0.73 9.32 -5.00
CA ASN A 89 0.35 8.34 -5.05
C ASN A 89 1.21 8.48 -3.82
N ASN A 90 1.69 7.36 -3.32
CA ASN A 90 2.66 7.33 -2.24
C ASN A 90 3.56 6.11 -2.39
N THR A 91 4.51 5.99 -1.48
CA THR A 91 5.38 4.82 -1.41
C THR A 91 5.24 4.22 -0.01
N LEU A 92 4.99 2.93 0.04
CA LEU A 92 5.05 2.16 1.27
C LEU A 92 6.47 1.67 1.47
N TYR A 93 6.92 1.63 2.71
CA TYR A 93 8.22 1.07 3.00
C TYR A 93 8.18 0.22 4.27
N SER A 94 9.14 -0.69 4.35
CA SER A 94 9.31 -1.54 5.52
C SER A 94 10.79 -1.73 5.80
N ASP A 95 11.16 -1.62 7.07
CA ASP A 95 12.53 -1.85 7.55
C ASP A 95 12.67 -3.17 8.30
N ASP A 96 11.62 -3.99 8.32
CA ASP A 96 11.58 -5.24 9.07
C ASP A 96 11.04 -6.40 8.22
N HIS A 97 11.44 -6.44 6.96
CA HIS A 97 11.08 -7.49 6.00
C HIS A 97 9.56 -7.62 5.81
N GLY A 98 8.85 -6.51 5.85
CA GLY A 98 7.42 -6.50 5.60
C GLY A 98 6.55 -6.79 6.81
N GLN A 99 7.12 -6.84 8.00
CA GLN A 99 6.34 -7.04 9.23
C GLN A 99 5.50 -5.79 9.55
N THR A 100 6.07 -4.63 9.31
CA THR A 100 5.37 -3.35 9.46
C THR A 100 5.72 -2.42 8.34
#